data_fb60cb3ee204481716dbfa68aed12519
#
_entry.id   fb60cb3ee204481716dbfa68aed12519
#
_cell.length_a   1.000
_cell.length_b   1.000
_cell.length_c   1.000
_cell.angle_alpha   90.00
_cell.angle_beta   90.00
_cell.angle_gamma   90.00
#
_symmetry.space_group_name_H-M   'P 1'
#
loop_
_entity.id
_entity.type
_entity.pdbx_description
1 polymer ?
#
loop_
_entity_poly.entity_id
_entity_poly.type
_entity_poly.pdbx_seq_one_letter_code
_entity_poly.pdbx_strand_id
1 'polypeptide(L)'
;MSNSLAATKKRINSINTTKKITNAMKLVATAKLKTAKNKLGDNRRYVEELQALLGNAMKSLESGSELDLNKFAKGDKTLFVVITSSMGLCGGYNLNIYKKFIPLYQDGDEIEIIGDKGYSYLTFNGYKVNDSYINALTGFDYAVARKIGKDLLSRFKTGKYK
;
A
#
# COMPACT_ATOMS: atom_id res chain seq x y z
N MET A 1 -34.40 -23.63 -34.57
CA MET A 1 -34.10 -22.17 -34.70
C MET A 1 -34.61 -21.32 -33.53
N SER A 2 -35.73 -21.64 -32.88
CA SER A 2 -36.25 -20.86 -31.72
C SER A 2 -35.32 -20.82 -30.50
N ASN A 3 -34.63 -21.95 -30.20
CA ASN A 3 -33.67 -22.01 -29.07
C ASN A 3 -32.47 -21.09 -29.23
N SER A 4 -32.03 -20.84 -30.45
CA SER A 4 -30.91 -19.92 -30.76
C SER A 4 -31.32 -18.45 -30.47
N LEU A 5 -32.53 -18.05 -30.83
CA LEU A 5 -33.01 -16.67 -30.59
C LEU A 5 -33.21 -16.38 -29.10
N ALA A 6 -33.80 -17.30 -28.36
CA ALA A 6 -34.00 -17.17 -26.92
C ALA A 6 -32.64 -17.09 -26.16
N ALA A 7 -31.67 -17.93 -26.53
CA ALA A 7 -30.34 -17.92 -25.98
C ALA A 7 -29.59 -16.59 -26.27
N THR A 8 -29.72 -16.10 -27.52
CA THR A 8 -29.14 -14.81 -27.90
C THR A 8 -29.75 -13.65 -27.13
N LYS A 9 -31.09 -13.62 -26.96
CA LYS A 9 -31.77 -12.59 -26.17
C LYS A 9 -31.34 -12.61 -24.69
N LYS A 10 -31.20 -13.80 -24.11
CA LYS A 10 -30.67 -13.96 -22.74
C LYS A 10 -29.24 -13.41 -22.61
N ARG A 11 -28.41 -13.70 -23.62
CA ARG A 11 -26.99 -13.19 -23.63
C ARG A 11 -26.94 -11.67 -23.75
N ILE A 12 -27.78 -11.06 -24.60
CA ILE A 12 -27.89 -9.60 -24.72
C ILE A 12 -28.29 -8.98 -23.39
N ASN A 13 -29.31 -9.54 -22.72
CA ASN A 13 -29.73 -9.02 -21.41
C ASN A 13 -28.65 -9.15 -20.35
N SER A 14 -27.91 -10.25 -20.32
CA SER A 14 -26.76 -10.44 -19.42
C SER A 14 -25.67 -9.41 -19.67
N ILE A 15 -25.32 -9.17 -20.94
CA ILE A 15 -24.32 -8.15 -21.33
C ILE A 15 -24.78 -6.75 -20.93
N ASN A 16 -26.04 -6.41 -21.16
CA ASN A 16 -26.60 -5.11 -20.78
C ASN A 16 -26.58 -4.91 -19.25
N THR A 17 -26.86 -5.93 -18.47
CA THR A 17 -26.77 -5.90 -17.01
C THR A 17 -25.32 -5.68 -16.57
N THR A 18 -24.39 -6.45 -17.12
CA THR A 18 -22.95 -6.31 -16.84
C THR A 18 -22.46 -4.90 -17.20
N LYS A 19 -22.88 -4.35 -18.34
CA LYS A 19 -22.57 -2.97 -18.75
C LYS A 19 -23.05 -1.93 -17.73
N LYS A 20 -24.28 -2.09 -17.22
CA LYS A 20 -24.83 -1.17 -16.19
C LYS A 20 -24.01 -1.24 -14.91
N ILE A 21 -23.67 -2.44 -14.43
CA ILE A 21 -22.84 -2.64 -13.24
C ILE A 21 -21.47 -2.02 -13.43
N THR A 22 -20.80 -2.28 -14.55
CA THR A 22 -19.48 -1.74 -14.84
C THR A 22 -19.49 -0.21 -14.91
N ASN A 23 -20.51 0.39 -15.50
CA ASN A 23 -20.65 1.84 -15.52
C ASN A 23 -20.85 2.42 -14.12
N ALA A 24 -21.64 1.79 -13.26
CA ALA A 24 -21.80 2.23 -11.86
C ALA A 24 -20.46 2.12 -11.11
N MET A 25 -19.74 1.02 -11.26
CA MET A 25 -18.40 0.86 -10.67
C MET A 25 -17.42 1.93 -11.17
N LYS A 26 -17.45 2.27 -12.46
CA LYS A 26 -16.63 3.35 -13.03
C LYS A 26 -16.92 4.70 -12.37
N LEU A 27 -18.18 5.04 -12.17
CA LEU A 27 -18.59 6.31 -11.54
C LEU A 27 -18.08 6.38 -10.09
N VAL A 28 -18.29 5.31 -9.30
CA VAL A 28 -17.80 5.22 -7.91
C VAL A 28 -16.27 5.31 -7.85
N ALA A 29 -15.57 4.57 -8.71
CA ALA A 29 -14.11 4.60 -8.76
C ALA A 29 -13.58 5.99 -9.14
N THR A 30 -14.23 6.67 -10.10
CA THR A 30 -13.85 8.04 -10.52
C THR A 30 -14.03 9.04 -9.38
N ALA A 31 -15.14 8.96 -8.63
CA ALA A 31 -15.39 9.83 -7.48
C ALA A 31 -14.34 9.61 -6.38
N LYS A 32 -14.05 8.34 -6.03
CA LYS A 32 -13.00 7.98 -5.06
C LYS A 32 -11.61 8.46 -5.50
N LEU A 33 -11.29 8.30 -6.78
CA LEU A 33 -10.02 8.78 -7.34
C LEU A 33 -9.87 10.29 -7.23
N LYS A 34 -10.93 11.06 -7.52
CA LYS A 34 -10.92 12.52 -7.37
C LYS A 34 -10.64 12.94 -5.93
N THR A 35 -11.34 12.32 -4.98
CA THR A 35 -11.14 12.58 -3.54
C THR A 35 -9.70 12.23 -3.10
N ALA A 36 -9.18 11.09 -3.53
CA ALA A 36 -7.81 10.67 -3.21
C ALA A 36 -6.76 11.62 -3.81
N LYS A 37 -6.95 12.07 -5.06
CA LYS A 37 -6.04 13.03 -5.70
C LYS A 37 -6.02 14.38 -5.00
N ASN A 38 -7.18 14.89 -4.56
CA ASN A 38 -7.24 16.16 -3.83
C ASN A 38 -6.46 16.04 -2.50
N LYS A 39 -6.72 14.99 -1.71
CA LYS A 39 -5.98 14.73 -0.47
C LYS A 39 -4.47 14.57 -0.69
N LEU A 40 -4.07 13.93 -1.79
CA LEU A 40 -2.65 13.76 -2.12
C LEU A 40 -1.98 15.09 -2.45
N GLY A 41 -2.66 16.00 -3.15
CA GLY A 41 -2.14 17.34 -3.48
C GLY A 41 -1.82 18.16 -2.23
N ASP A 42 -2.76 18.18 -1.28
CA ASP A 42 -2.60 18.90 -0.01
C ASP A 42 -1.46 18.28 0.84
N ASN A 43 -1.44 16.95 0.95
CA ASN A 43 -0.42 16.24 1.71
C ASN A 43 0.98 16.36 1.09
N ARG A 44 1.10 16.43 -0.23
CA ARG A 44 2.38 16.54 -0.90
C ARG A 44 3.11 17.83 -0.53
N ARG A 45 2.44 18.97 -0.57
CA ARG A 45 3.01 20.25 -0.14
C ARG A 45 3.47 20.21 1.32
N TYR A 46 2.63 19.67 2.20
CA TYR A 46 2.98 19.51 3.61
C TYR A 46 4.24 18.63 3.81
N VAL A 47 4.33 17.51 3.09
CA VAL A 47 5.51 16.63 3.18
C VAL A 47 6.76 17.31 2.62
N GLU A 48 6.68 18.04 1.50
CA GLU A 48 7.80 18.78 0.92
C GLU A 48 8.33 19.85 1.90
N GLU A 49 7.44 20.61 2.53
CA GLU A 49 7.81 21.61 3.54
C GLU A 49 8.43 20.95 4.79
N LEU A 50 7.86 19.83 5.25
CA LEU A 50 8.37 19.08 6.39
C LEU A 50 9.77 18.50 6.10
N GLN A 51 10.00 17.97 4.90
CA GLN A 51 11.30 17.46 4.48
C GLN A 51 12.36 18.57 4.43
N ALA A 52 11.99 19.77 3.97
CA ALA A 52 12.88 20.92 3.97
C ALA A 52 13.28 21.34 5.41
N LEU A 53 12.29 21.38 6.32
CA LEU A 53 12.54 21.69 7.73
C LEU A 53 13.43 20.63 8.40
N LEU A 54 13.15 19.35 8.17
CA LEU A 54 13.98 18.25 8.69
C LEU A 54 15.40 18.31 8.11
N GLY A 55 15.56 18.57 6.82
CA GLY A 55 16.87 18.70 6.18
C GLY A 55 17.69 19.83 6.78
N ASN A 56 17.06 20.97 7.09
CA ASN A 56 17.72 22.09 7.76
C ASN A 56 18.08 21.76 9.22
N ALA A 57 17.18 21.12 9.95
CA ALA A 57 17.45 20.68 11.31
C ALA A 57 18.61 19.67 11.37
N MET A 58 18.63 18.70 10.46
CA MET A 58 19.70 17.70 10.40
C MET A 58 21.07 18.32 10.08
N LYS A 59 21.13 19.37 9.26
CA LYS A 59 22.37 20.09 8.96
C LYS A 59 22.94 20.83 10.17
N SER A 60 22.08 21.24 11.10
CA SER A 60 22.48 21.96 12.32
C SER A 60 22.79 21.04 13.51
N LEU A 61 22.59 19.74 13.37
CA LEU A 61 22.87 18.76 14.41
C LEU A 61 24.30 18.24 14.30
N GLU A 62 25.02 18.21 15.43
CA GLU A 62 26.30 17.53 15.52
C GLU A 62 26.14 16.02 15.38
N SER A 63 27.15 15.35 14.82
CA SER A 63 27.19 13.88 14.70
C SER A 63 27.05 13.25 16.08
N GLY A 64 26.08 12.34 16.23
CA GLY A 64 25.80 11.66 17.49
C GLY A 64 24.60 12.17 18.27
N SER A 65 23.85 13.14 17.73
CA SER A 65 22.60 13.61 18.34
C SER A 65 21.54 12.49 18.44
N GLU A 66 20.55 12.66 19.32
CA GLU A 66 19.43 11.71 19.46
C GLU A 66 18.60 11.56 18.18
N LEU A 67 18.67 12.52 17.27
CA LEU A 67 17.98 12.51 15.98
C LEU A 67 18.76 11.79 14.87
N ASP A 68 19.99 11.35 15.11
CA ASP A 68 20.72 10.51 14.17
C ASP A 68 20.15 9.08 14.16
N LEU A 69 19.26 8.82 13.20
CA LEU A 69 18.62 7.51 13.04
C LEU A 69 19.62 6.43 12.60
N ASN A 70 20.76 6.80 12.01
CA ASN A 70 21.79 5.83 11.58
C ASN A 70 22.36 5.03 12.76
N LYS A 71 22.33 5.58 13.96
CA LYS A 71 22.75 4.85 15.18
C LYS A 71 21.91 3.59 15.47
N PHE A 72 20.70 3.51 14.92
CA PHE A 72 19.81 2.35 15.07
C PHE A 72 19.91 1.36 13.91
N ALA A 73 20.48 1.74 12.77
CA ALA A 73 20.67 0.87 11.60
C ALA A 73 21.87 -0.08 11.81
N LYS A 74 21.81 -0.94 12.82
CA LYS A 74 22.89 -1.84 13.22
C LYS A 74 22.62 -3.32 12.92
N GLY A 75 21.39 -3.63 12.56
CA GLY A 75 20.98 -5.00 12.27
C GLY A 75 21.35 -5.45 10.86
N ASP A 76 21.09 -6.71 10.60
CA ASP A 76 21.30 -7.37 9.31
C ASP A 76 20.01 -7.59 8.51
N LYS A 77 18.87 -7.39 9.15
CA LYS A 77 17.54 -7.61 8.56
C LYS A 77 16.95 -6.36 7.96
N THR A 78 16.11 -6.56 6.96
CA THR A 78 15.28 -5.48 6.38
C THR A 78 13.83 -5.67 6.81
N LEU A 79 13.16 -4.58 7.20
CA LEU A 79 11.72 -4.56 7.36
C LEU A 79 11.08 -3.95 6.10
N PHE A 80 10.45 -4.78 5.30
CA PHE A 80 9.71 -4.35 4.12
C PHE A 80 8.29 -3.96 4.50
N VAL A 81 7.90 -2.73 4.20
CA VAL A 81 6.51 -2.29 4.29
C VAL A 81 5.91 -2.34 2.89
N VAL A 82 5.11 -3.35 2.62
CA VAL A 82 4.56 -3.61 1.29
C VAL A 82 3.10 -3.17 1.24
N ILE A 83 2.82 -2.12 0.46
CA ILE A 83 1.48 -1.54 0.34
C ILE A 83 0.86 -1.98 -0.97
N THR A 84 -0.21 -2.76 -0.89
CA THR A 84 -0.95 -3.30 -2.03
C THR A 84 -2.40 -2.86 -2.01
N SER A 85 -3.18 -3.25 -3.01
CA SER A 85 -4.62 -2.97 -3.01
C SER A 85 -5.38 -3.95 -2.09
N SER A 86 -6.49 -3.49 -1.52
CA SER A 86 -7.45 -4.37 -0.83
C SER A 86 -8.44 -5.01 -1.81
N MET A 87 -8.65 -4.42 -2.98
CA MET A 87 -9.56 -4.95 -4.01
C MET A 87 -8.80 -5.33 -5.27
N GLY A 88 -9.38 -6.27 -6.05
CA GLY A 88 -8.90 -6.61 -7.38
C GLY A 88 -9.25 -5.55 -8.44
N LEU A 89 -9.06 -5.92 -9.70
CA LEU A 89 -9.33 -5.08 -10.88
C LEU A 89 -8.51 -3.79 -10.93
N CYS A 90 -7.28 -3.83 -10.39
CA CYS A 90 -6.33 -2.71 -10.36
C CYS A 90 -5.24 -2.80 -11.44
N GLY A 91 -5.48 -3.57 -12.53
CA GLY A 91 -4.50 -3.80 -13.58
C GLY A 91 -3.22 -4.45 -13.05
N GLY A 92 -2.06 -4.00 -13.52
CA GLY A 92 -0.75 -4.50 -13.13
C GLY A 92 -0.19 -3.94 -11.82
N TYR A 93 -0.96 -3.17 -11.05
CA TYR A 93 -0.47 -2.46 -9.87
C TYR A 93 0.24 -3.39 -8.86
N ASN A 94 -0.46 -4.41 -8.36
CA ASN A 94 0.12 -5.33 -7.39
C ASN A 94 1.28 -6.15 -7.99
N LEU A 95 1.14 -6.60 -9.24
CA LEU A 95 2.21 -7.34 -9.91
C LEU A 95 3.50 -6.52 -10.02
N ASN A 96 3.40 -5.23 -10.30
CA ASN A 96 4.56 -4.35 -10.38
C ASN A 96 5.23 -4.15 -9.02
N ILE A 97 4.46 -4.15 -7.92
CA ILE A 97 5.01 -4.14 -6.57
C ILE A 97 5.77 -5.44 -6.29
N TYR A 98 5.18 -6.60 -6.59
CA TYR A 98 5.84 -7.90 -6.35
C TYR A 98 7.12 -8.05 -7.16
N LYS A 99 7.12 -7.63 -8.43
CA LYS A 99 8.33 -7.65 -9.28
C LYS A 99 9.47 -6.80 -8.72
N LYS A 100 9.17 -5.72 -8.00
CA LYS A 100 10.19 -4.90 -7.34
C LYS A 100 10.60 -5.44 -5.98
N PHE A 101 9.67 -5.96 -5.20
CA PHE A 101 9.89 -6.42 -3.84
C PHE A 101 10.61 -7.76 -3.78
N ILE A 102 10.14 -8.78 -4.53
CA ILE A 102 10.63 -10.16 -4.42
C ILE A 102 12.15 -10.28 -4.64
N PRO A 103 12.76 -9.62 -5.64
CA PRO A 103 14.20 -9.69 -5.84
C PRO A 103 15.04 -9.06 -4.72
N LEU A 104 14.45 -8.21 -3.88
CA LEU A 104 15.13 -7.54 -2.78
C LEU A 104 15.02 -8.30 -1.46
N TYR A 105 14.03 -9.19 -1.35
CA TYR A 105 13.76 -9.97 -0.14
C TYR A 105 14.82 -11.05 0.05
N GLN A 106 15.35 -11.15 1.27
CA GLN A 106 16.27 -12.19 1.71
C GLN A 106 15.65 -13.00 2.83
N ASP A 107 16.05 -14.26 2.94
CA ASP A 107 15.56 -15.11 4.03
C ASP A 107 15.95 -14.52 5.40
N GLY A 108 14.95 -14.39 6.27
CA GLY A 108 15.08 -13.74 7.57
C GLY A 108 14.65 -12.28 7.62
N ASP A 109 14.42 -11.63 6.47
CA ASP A 109 13.78 -10.30 6.41
C ASP A 109 12.32 -10.38 6.90
N GLU A 110 11.79 -9.24 7.31
CA GLU A 110 10.42 -9.13 7.79
C GLU A 110 9.54 -8.35 6.82
N ILE A 111 8.29 -8.78 6.71
CA ILE A 111 7.30 -8.15 5.83
C ILE A 111 6.12 -7.66 6.67
N GLU A 112 5.88 -6.36 6.64
CA GLU A 112 4.64 -5.74 7.11
C GLU A 112 3.76 -5.47 5.90
N ILE A 113 2.56 -6.06 5.86
CA ILE A 113 1.67 -5.95 4.71
C ILE A 113 0.49 -5.02 4.97
N ILE A 114 0.21 -4.14 4.01
CA ILE A 114 -0.98 -3.30 3.97
C ILE A 114 -1.74 -3.64 2.69
N GLY A 115 -2.96 -4.15 2.82
CA GLY A 115 -3.84 -4.53 1.72
C GLY A 115 -3.97 -6.04 1.51
N ASP A 116 -5.23 -6.49 1.39
CA ASP A 116 -5.59 -7.92 1.35
C ASP A 116 -4.99 -8.69 0.18
N LYS A 117 -4.81 -8.03 -0.97
CA LYS A 117 -4.28 -8.72 -2.16
C LYS A 117 -2.82 -9.07 -2.01
N GLY A 118 -2.04 -8.25 -1.32
CA GLY A 118 -0.67 -8.55 -0.98
C GLY A 118 -0.56 -9.68 0.03
N TYR A 119 -1.35 -9.62 1.08
CA TYR A 119 -1.42 -10.68 2.08
C TYR A 119 -1.69 -12.04 1.43
N SER A 120 -2.79 -12.14 0.67
CA SER A 120 -3.17 -13.38 0.01
C SER A 120 -2.09 -13.90 -0.95
N TYR A 121 -1.48 -13.02 -1.73
CA TYR A 121 -0.44 -13.40 -2.68
C TYR A 121 0.84 -13.88 -1.99
N LEU A 122 1.35 -13.12 -1.03
CA LEU A 122 2.62 -13.44 -0.36
C LEU A 122 2.49 -14.70 0.50
N THR A 123 1.38 -14.85 1.23
CA THR A 123 1.11 -16.06 2.04
C THR A 123 0.98 -17.30 1.16
N PHE A 124 0.27 -17.20 0.04
CA PHE A 124 0.16 -18.31 -0.92
C PHE A 124 1.52 -18.73 -1.49
N ASN A 125 2.44 -17.78 -1.68
CA ASN A 125 3.80 -18.04 -2.17
C ASN A 125 4.79 -18.38 -1.05
N GLY A 126 4.32 -18.65 0.17
CA GLY A 126 5.14 -19.14 1.27
C GLY A 126 5.91 -18.07 2.06
N TYR A 127 5.68 -16.78 1.80
CA TYR A 127 6.28 -15.70 2.57
C TYR A 127 5.62 -15.60 3.95
N LYS A 128 6.42 -15.40 4.98
CA LYS A 128 5.93 -15.10 6.31
C LYS A 128 5.69 -13.59 6.42
N VAL A 129 4.45 -13.19 6.58
CA VAL A 129 4.05 -11.78 6.61
C VAL A 129 3.39 -11.41 7.94
N ASN A 130 3.61 -10.20 8.41
CA ASN A 130 2.87 -9.60 9.50
C ASN A 130 1.64 -8.89 8.93
N ASP A 131 0.47 -9.20 9.48
CA ASP A 131 -0.85 -8.76 9.01
C ASP A 131 -1.50 -7.70 9.91
N SER A 132 -0.75 -7.13 10.86
CA SER A 132 -1.26 -6.15 11.83
C SER A 132 -1.98 -4.97 11.19
N TYR A 133 -1.62 -4.62 9.95
CA TYR A 133 -2.13 -3.46 9.22
C TYR A 133 -2.83 -3.83 7.90
N ILE A 134 -3.18 -5.10 7.70
CA ILE A 134 -3.80 -5.57 6.44
C ILE A 134 -4.99 -4.72 6.02
N ASN A 135 -5.85 -4.34 6.96
CA ASN A 135 -7.08 -3.57 6.74
C ASN A 135 -6.89 -2.06 6.90
N ALA A 136 -5.65 -1.56 7.06
CA ALA A 136 -5.40 -0.15 7.33
C ALA A 136 -5.90 0.80 6.24
N LEU A 137 -6.07 0.33 5.00
CA LEU A 137 -6.63 1.14 3.90
C LEU A 137 -8.14 1.38 4.02
N THR A 138 -8.83 0.61 4.86
CA THR A 138 -10.26 0.80 5.12
C THR A 138 -10.43 1.90 6.16
N GLY A 139 -10.90 3.08 5.72
CA GLY A 139 -11.01 4.25 6.59
C GLY A 139 -9.67 4.88 6.95
N PHE A 140 -8.68 4.80 6.06
CA PHE A 140 -7.35 5.37 6.26
C PHE A 140 -7.41 6.87 6.55
N ASP A 141 -6.92 7.26 7.71
CA ASP A 141 -6.82 8.64 8.16
C ASP A 141 -5.44 8.93 8.81
N TYR A 142 -5.27 10.15 9.30
CA TYR A 142 -4.03 10.56 9.96
C TYR A 142 -3.73 9.74 11.23
N ALA A 143 -4.74 9.34 12.00
CA ALA A 143 -4.53 8.58 13.23
C ALA A 143 -3.97 7.18 12.93
N VAL A 144 -4.50 6.52 11.89
CA VAL A 144 -3.99 5.23 11.41
C VAL A 144 -2.56 5.37 10.89
N ALA A 145 -2.29 6.37 10.05
CA ALA A 145 -0.94 6.63 9.52
C ALA A 145 0.07 6.88 10.66
N ARG A 146 -0.30 7.70 11.65
CA ARG A 146 0.53 8.00 12.82
C ARG A 146 0.82 6.75 13.66
N LYS A 147 -0.19 5.88 13.85
CA LYS A 147 -0.03 4.63 14.59
C LYS A 147 0.98 3.72 13.90
N ILE A 148 0.82 3.52 12.59
CA ILE A 148 1.75 2.72 11.78
C ILE A 148 3.16 3.31 11.85
N GLY A 149 3.32 4.62 11.62
CA GLY A 149 4.62 5.28 11.66
C GLY A 149 5.32 5.17 13.01
N LYS A 150 4.58 5.31 14.12
CA LYS A 150 5.13 5.13 15.47
C LYS A 150 5.58 3.70 15.73
N ASP A 151 4.80 2.70 15.29
CA ASP A 151 5.16 1.30 15.45
C ASP A 151 6.43 0.97 14.64
N LEU A 152 6.46 1.35 13.37
CA LEU A 152 7.63 1.13 12.51
C LEU A 152 8.89 1.80 13.08
N LEU A 153 8.78 3.04 13.57
CA LEU A 153 9.90 3.75 14.19
C LEU A 153 10.35 3.05 15.49
N SER A 154 9.41 2.60 16.31
CA SER A 154 9.72 1.84 17.54
C SER A 154 10.49 0.56 17.21
N ARG A 155 10.04 -0.18 16.22
CA ARG A 155 10.71 -1.40 15.75
C ARG A 155 12.10 -1.10 15.19
N PHE A 156 12.25 -0.04 14.40
CA PHE A 156 13.56 0.38 13.87
C PHE A 156 14.54 0.73 14.99
N LYS A 157 14.10 1.44 16.05
CA LYS A 157 14.92 1.81 17.19
C LYS A 157 15.44 0.61 18.01
N THR A 158 14.94 -0.59 17.81
CA THR A 158 15.48 -1.81 18.46
C THR A 158 16.88 -2.17 17.97
N GLY A 159 17.33 -1.60 16.85
CA GLY A 159 18.62 -1.93 16.24
C GLY A 159 18.65 -3.25 15.48
N LYS A 160 17.48 -3.84 15.21
CA LYS A 160 17.34 -5.13 14.52
C LYS A 160 17.49 -5.00 12.99
N TYR A 161 17.22 -3.83 12.46
CA TYR A 161 17.18 -3.57 11.02
C TYR A 161 18.36 -2.71 10.56
N LYS A 162 18.68 -2.83 9.26
CA LYS A 162 19.71 -2.07 8.55
C LYS A 162 19.11 -0.90 7.75
#